data_9d973502cce17600dbf3fcdb0718a4c4
#
_entry.id   9d973502cce17600dbf3fcdb0718a4c4
#
_cell.length_a   1.000
_cell.length_b   1.000
_cell.length_c   1.000
_cell.angle_alpha   90.00
_cell.angle_beta   90.00
_cell.angle_gamma   90.00
#
_symmetry.space_group_name_H-M   'P 1'
#
loop_
_entity.id
_entity.type
_entity.pdbx_description
1 polymer ?
#
loop_
_entity_poly.entity_id
_entity_poly.type
_entity_poly.pdbx_seq_one_letter_code
_entity_poly.pdbx_strand_id
1 'polypeptide(L)'
;MKILVANPNTSAGVTDRLVASGRLVASPGTELLPMTAPRGVPYIATRAEAAIGGAVMLEMLAERRGTFDAAICAAFGDPGL
;
A
#
# COMPACT_ATOMS: atom_id res chain seq x y z
N MET A 1 5.86 13.15 10.31
CA MET A 1 4.85 12.85 9.26
C MET A 1 4.54 11.36 9.27
N LYS A 2 3.26 11.03 9.21
CA LYS A 2 2.81 9.63 9.11
C LYS A 2 2.49 9.31 7.67
N ILE A 3 3.18 8.34 7.09
CA ILE A 3 2.98 7.92 5.70
C ILE A 3 2.45 6.50 5.68
N LEU A 4 1.26 6.30 5.14
CA LEU A 4 0.67 4.99 4.94
C LEU A 4 1.33 4.33 3.73
N VAL A 5 1.90 3.15 3.93
CA VAL A 5 2.46 2.35 2.84
C VAL A 5 1.46 1.25 2.54
N ALA A 6 0.63 1.48 1.54
CA ALA A 6 -0.49 0.61 1.22
C ALA A 6 -0.14 -0.33 0.07
N ASN A 7 -0.17 -1.62 0.35
CA ASN A 7 0.06 -2.68 -0.62
C ASN A 7 -1.28 -3.25 -1.09
N PRO A 8 -1.64 -3.13 -2.38
CA PRO A 8 -2.93 -3.58 -2.89
C PRO A 8 -3.05 -5.09 -3.08
N ASN A 9 -1.97 -5.85 -2.90
CA ASN A 9 -2.05 -7.31 -2.90
C ASN A 9 -2.07 -7.86 -1.47
N THR A 10 -2.31 -9.16 -1.32
CA THR A 10 -2.47 -9.77 -0.01
C THR A 10 -1.17 -10.31 0.60
N SER A 11 -0.02 -10.02 -0.01
CA SER A 11 1.27 -10.50 0.47
C SER A 11 1.88 -9.58 1.54
N ALA A 12 1.84 -10.00 2.80
CA ALA A 12 2.48 -9.27 3.89
C ALA A 12 4.01 -9.19 3.72
N GLY A 13 4.61 -10.20 3.10
CA GLY A 13 6.05 -10.18 2.83
C GLY A 13 6.46 -9.05 1.87
N VAL A 14 5.62 -8.75 0.89
CA VAL A 14 5.85 -7.62 -0.01
C VAL A 14 5.75 -6.30 0.78
N THR A 15 4.73 -6.15 1.62
CA THR A 15 4.58 -4.97 2.46
C THR A 15 5.81 -4.76 3.35
N ASP A 16 6.31 -5.82 3.98
CA ASP A 16 7.47 -5.76 4.86
C ASP A 16 8.72 -5.27 4.11
N ARG A 17 8.94 -5.75 2.90
CA ARG A 17 10.07 -5.31 2.06
C ARG A 17 9.94 -3.85 1.65
N LEU A 18 8.74 -3.39 1.32
CA LEU A 18 8.48 -2.00 0.97
C LEU A 18 8.77 -1.07 2.13
N VAL A 19 8.31 -1.41 3.31
CA VAL A 19 8.55 -0.62 4.53
C VAL A 19 10.03 -0.60 4.88
N ALA A 20 10.71 -1.74 4.79
CA ALA A 20 12.16 -1.80 5.06
C ALA A 20 12.94 -0.89 4.10
N SER A 21 12.62 -0.92 2.82
CA SER A 21 13.26 -0.04 1.83
C SER A 21 12.96 1.43 2.12
N GLY A 22 11.73 1.76 2.47
CA GLY A 22 11.34 3.12 2.79
C GLY A 22 12.06 3.69 4.01
N ARG A 23 12.28 2.85 5.02
CA ARG A 23 13.00 3.26 6.24
C ARG A 23 14.44 3.66 5.98
N LEU A 24 15.06 3.12 4.95
CA LEU A 24 16.44 3.46 4.58
C LEU A 24 16.58 4.91 4.09
N VAL A 25 15.52 5.49 3.55
CA VAL A 25 15.55 6.82 2.94
C VAL A 25 14.61 7.82 3.61
N ALA A 26 13.81 7.39 4.57
CA ALA A 26 12.87 8.27 5.25
C ALA A 26 13.59 9.32 6.11
N SER A 27 13.07 10.53 6.10
CA SER A 27 13.60 11.61 6.94
C SER A 27 13.34 11.31 8.42
N PRO A 28 14.20 11.82 9.33
CA PRO A 28 13.96 11.69 10.77
C PRO A 28 12.57 12.21 11.15
N GLY A 29 11.88 11.47 12.00
CA GLY A 29 10.53 11.83 12.43
C GLY A 29 9.43 11.31 11.51
N THR A 30 9.76 10.71 10.38
CA THR A 30 8.78 10.08 9.50
C THR A 30 8.43 8.68 10.01
N GLU A 31 7.13 8.43 10.19
CA GLU A 31 6.62 7.13 10.59
C GLU A 31 5.97 6.46 9.38
N LEU A 32 6.42 5.25 9.06
CA LEU A 32 5.84 4.46 7.97
C LEU A 32 4.83 3.47 8.55
N LEU A 33 3.59 3.55 8.08
CA LEU A 33 2.48 2.73 8.56
C LEU A 33 2.18 1.66 7.50
N PRO A 34 2.55 0.39 7.74
CA PRO A 34 2.30 -0.66 6.75
C PRO A 34 0.83 -1.05 6.71
N MET A 35 0.32 -1.31 5.52
CA MET A 35 -1.01 -1.87 5.34
C MET A 35 -1.00 -2.83 4.16
N THR A 36 -1.38 -4.08 4.41
CA THR A 36 -1.52 -5.12 3.40
C THR A 36 -3.00 -5.29 3.07
N ALA A 37 -3.34 -5.48 1.80
CA ALA A 37 -4.71 -5.69 1.39
C ALA A 37 -5.33 -6.87 2.15
N PRO A 38 -6.50 -6.69 2.81
CA PRO A 38 -7.13 -7.76 3.58
C PRO A 38 -7.83 -8.79 2.70
N ARG A 39 -8.05 -8.45 1.43
CA ARG A 39 -8.69 -9.32 0.44
C ARG A 39 -8.19 -8.95 -0.95
N GLY A 40 -8.51 -9.76 -1.93
CA GLY A 40 -8.12 -9.55 -3.32
C GLY A 40 -7.15 -10.63 -3.77
N VAL A 41 -6.10 -10.24 -4.49
CA VAL A 41 -5.15 -11.18 -5.08
C VAL A 41 -3.79 -11.10 -4.39
N PRO A 42 -3.08 -12.25 -4.26
CA PRO A 42 -1.75 -12.25 -3.65
C PRO A 42 -0.68 -11.65 -4.55
N TYR A 43 -0.94 -11.54 -5.85
CA TYR A 43 -0.03 -10.97 -6.81
C TYR A 43 -0.80 -10.36 -7.97
N ILE A 44 -0.51 -9.11 -8.28
CA ILE A 44 -1.20 -8.38 -9.37
C ILE A 44 -0.39 -8.55 -10.65
N ALA A 45 -0.91 -9.36 -11.58
CA ALA A 45 -0.24 -9.67 -12.84
C ALA A 45 -1.07 -9.36 -14.10
N THR A 46 -2.36 -9.10 -13.97
CA THR A 46 -3.25 -8.83 -15.09
C THR A 46 -4.02 -7.52 -14.87
N ARG A 47 -4.68 -7.02 -15.93
CA ARG A 47 -5.54 -5.84 -15.85
C ARG A 47 -6.73 -6.07 -14.92
N ALA A 48 -7.32 -7.27 -14.95
CA ALA A 48 -8.43 -7.61 -14.07
C ALA A 48 -7.99 -7.58 -12.62
N GLU A 49 -6.83 -8.15 -12.33
CA GLU A 49 -6.26 -8.13 -10.99
C GLU A 49 -5.89 -6.71 -10.54
N ALA A 50 -5.39 -5.88 -11.46
CA ALA A 50 -5.10 -4.47 -11.16
C ALA A 50 -6.39 -3.70 -10.84
N ALA A 51 -7.50 -3.98 -11.52
CA ALA A 51 -8.78 -3.37 -11.24
C ALA A 51 -9.29 -3.76 -9.85
N ILE A 52 -9.16 -5.05 -9.48
CA ILE A 52 -9.50 -5.53 -8.14
C ILE A 52 -8.62 -4.83 -7.10
N GLY A 53 -7.31 -4.75 -7.34
CA GLY A 53 -6.38 -4.07 -6.47
C GLY A 53 -6.70 -2.60 -6.27
N GLY A 54 -7.15 -1.91 -7.33
CA GLY A 54 -7.57 -0.51 -7.26
C GLY A 54 -8.78 -0.32 -6.36
N ALA A 55 -9.79 -1.18 -6.48
CA ALA A 55 -10.97 -1.13 -5.63
C ALA A 55 -10.61 -1.38 -4.17
N VAL A 56 -9.78 -2.37 -3.89
CA VAL A 56 -9.31 -2.68 -2.54
C VAL A 56 -8.50 -1.52 -1.98
N MET A 57 -7.65 -0.88 -2.79
CA MET A 57 -6.85 0.27 -2.38
C MET A 57 -7.73 1.42 -1.90
N LEU A 58 -8.82 1.72 -2.62
CA LEU A 58 -9.75 2.78 -2.23
C LEU A 58 -10.41 2.47 -0.88
N GLU A 59 -10.78 1.21 -0.65
CA GLU A 59 -11.34 0.77 0.63
C GLU A 59 -10.33 0.92 1.76
N MET A 60 -9.08 0.51 1.51
CA MET A 60 -8.00 0.63 2.50
C MET A 60 -7.78 2.08 2.92
N LEU A 61 -7.71 2.99 1.96
CA LEU A 61 -7.51 4.42 2.24
C LEU A 61 -8.69 4.99 3.01
N ALA A 62 -9.92 4.61 2.65
CA ALA A 62 -11.12 5.06 3.33
C ALA A 62 -11.15 4.61 4.79
N GLU A 63 -10.77 3.36 5.08
CA GLU A 63 -10.72 2.81 6.43
C GLU A 63 -9.71 3.52 7.32
N ARG A 64 -8.62 4.02 6.73
CA ARG A 64 -7.53 4.67 7.47
C ARG A 64 -7.60 6.18 7.43
N ARG A 65 -8.70 6.75 6.92
CA ARG A 65 -8.88 8.19 6.85
C ARG A 65 -8.63 8.83 8.21
N GLY A 66 -7.82 9.91 8.22
CA GLY A 66 -7.47 10.63 9.44
C GLY A 66 -6.32 10.04 10.23
N THR A 67 -5.76 8.89 9.82
CA THR A 67 -4.65 8.23 10.54
C THR A 67 -3.28 8.48 9.90
N PHE A 68 -3.23 9.11 8.74
CA PHE A 68 -1.98 9.37 8.03
C PHE A 68 -1.99 10.77 7.42
N ASP A 69 -0.80 11.31 7.16
CA ASP A 69 -0.61 12.61 6.49
C ASP A 69 -0.51 12.45 4.98
N ALA A 70 0.05 11.33 4.52
CA ALA A 70 0.19 10.98 3.11
C ALA A 70 0.14 9.47 2.96
N ALA A 71 -0.13 8.99 1.74
CA ALA A 71 -0.17 7.57 1.45
C ALA A 71 0.62 7.27 0.18
N ILE A 72 1.29 6.12 0.17
CA ILE A 72 1.96 5.57 -1.00
C ILE A 72 1.21 4.31 -1.42
N CYS A 73 0.72 4.28 -2.66
CA CYS A 73 0.19 3.07 -3.27
C CYS A 73 1.37 2.31 -3.87
N ALA A 74 1.80 1.27 -3.19
CA ALA A 74 3.05 0.59 -3.51
C ALA A 74 2.80 -0.59 -4.47
N ALA A 75 2.66 -0.28 -5.76
CA ALA A 75 2.49 -1.29 -6.80
C ALA A 75 3.08 -0.80 -8.13
N PHE A 76 3.76 -1.69 -8.85
CA PHE A 76 4.34 -1.35 -10.14
C PHE A 76 3.29 -1.11 -11.22
N GLY A 77 2.16 -1.81 -11.16
CA GLY A 77 1.09 -1.69 -12.12
C GLY A 77 0.19 -0.48 -11.93
N ASP A 78 0.43 0.31 -10.89
CA ASP A 78 -0.30 1.52 -10.55
C ASP A 78 -1.83 1.32 -10.61
N PRO A 79 -2.38 0.36 -9.83
CA PRO A 79 -3.79 0.05 -9.85
C PRO A 79 -4.61 1.25 -9.35
N GLY A 80 -5.62 1.62 -10.09
CA GLY A 80 -6.46 2.77 -9.76
C GLY A 80 -6.17 4.01 -10.60
N LEU A 81 -5.22 3.92 -11.50
CA LEU A 81 -4.94 4.97 -12.47
C LEU A 81 -5.23 4.54 -13.90
#